data_5fbdcb2053f9d8c652064333aef03a11
#
_entry.id   5fbdcb2053f9d8c652064333aef03a11
#
_cell.length_a   1.000
_cell.length_b   1.000
_cell.length_c   1.000
_cell.angle_alpha   90.00
_cell.angle_beta   90.00
_cell.angle_gamma   90.00
#
_symmetry.space_group_name_H-M   'P 1'
#
loop_
_entity.id
_entity.type
_entity.pdbx_description
1 polymer ?
#
loop_
_entity_poly.entity_id
_entity_poly.type
_entity_poly.pdbx_seq_one_letter_code
_entity_poly.pdbx_strand_id
1 'polypeptide(L)'
;MGGRSNNDVSDVVIDSSSVSDSDNGIRIKTVYGATGSVKNITYKDITLSGIRNYGIVIEQDYENGGPTGTPSTGVPITGVTVNGVKGTVDSDATNVYILCGKGSCSDWKWQESITGGKKCSKCSGVPSGVTL
;
A
#
# COMPACT_ATOMS: atom_id res chain seq x y z
N MET A 1 -4.88 -0.65 8.27
CA MET A 1 -6.17 -0.05 7.94
C MET A 1 -7.06 -1.09 7.25
N GLY A 2 -8.36 -1.02 7.50
CA GLY A 2 -9.31 -1.88 6.80
C GLY A 2 -9.42 -3.32 7.29
N GLY A 3 -9.20 -3.57 8.55
CA GLY A 3 -9.12 -4.92 9.08
C GLY A 3 -10.44 -5.61 9.47
N ARG A 4 -11.59 -4.99 9.21
CA ARG A 4 -12.90 -5.56 9.60
C ARG A 4 -13.96 -5.22 8.57
N SER A 5 -15.14 -5.84 8.68
CA SER A 5 -16.30 -5.45 7.89
C SER A 5 -16.79 -4.05 8.28
N ASN A 6 -17.33 -3.32 7.32
CA ASN A 6 -17.84 -1.95 7.50
C ASN A 6 -16.78 -0.96 7.98
N ASN A 7 -15.56 -1.11 7.48
CA ASN A 7 -14.46 -0.19 7.77
C ASN A 7 -14.51 1.02 6.86
N ASP A 8 -14.65 2.21 7.46
CA ASP A 8 -14.53 3.46 6.74
C ASP A 8 -13.38 4.24 7.34
N VAL A 9 -12.31 4.42 6.57
CA VAL A 9 -11.13 5.17 6.94
C VAL A 9 -10.95 6.31 5.94
N SER A 10 -10.85 7.53 6.43
CA SER A 10 -10.72 8.69 5.54
C SER A 10 -9.90 9.81 6.17
N ASP A 11 -9.35 10.66 5.31
CA ASP A 11 -8.71 11.91 5.71
C ASP A 11 -7.55 11.72 6.69
N VAL A 12 -6.69 10.75 6.40
CA VAL A 12 -5.48 10.45 7.20
C VAL A 12 -4.27 11.06 6.50
N VAL A 13 -3.46 11.79 7.24
CA VAL A 13 -2.19 12.33 6.75
C VAL A 13 -1.06 11.85 7.65
N ILE A 14 -0.04 11.25 7.04
CA ILE A 14 1.20 10.87 7.71
C ILE A 14 2.32 11.64 7.03
N ASP A 15 2.96 12.52 7.78
CA ASP A 15 3.93 13.48 7.26
C ASP A 15 5.23 13.45 8.06
N SER A 16 6.34 13.66 7.35
CA SER A 16 7.66 13.88 7.95
C SER A 16 8.08 12.78 8.94
N SER A 17 7.88 11.52 8.54
CA SER A 17 8.16 10.36 9.37
C SER A 17 9.29 9.51 8.80
N SER A 18 9.90 8.71 9.67
CA SER A 18 10.91 7.73 9.28
C SER A 18 10.48 6.35 9.75
N VAL A 19 10.71 5.35 8.91
CA VAL A 19 10.47 3.95 9.26
C VAL A 19 11.77 3.19 9.01
N SER A 20 12.28 2.55 10.04
CA SER A 20 13.53 1.79 9.94
C SER A 20 13.42 0.44 10.64
N ASP A 21 14.18 -0.53 10.13
CA ASP A 21 14.26 -1.88 10.70
C ASP A 21 12.88 -2.51 10.91
N SER A 22 12.03 -2.41 9.89
CA SER A 22 10.65 -2.87 9.92
C SER A 22 10.36 -3.86 8.80
N ASP A 23 9.32 -4.64 8.94
CA ASP A 23 8.88 -5.54 7.87
C ASP A 23 8.32 -4.77 6.68
N ASN A 24 7.58 -3.71 6.93
CA ASN A 24 7.00 -2.88 5.89
C ASN A 24 7.22 -1.39 6.20
N GLY A 25 7.40 -0.59 5.16
CA GLY A 25 7.45 0.86 5.31
C GLY A 25 6.03 1.44 5.45
N ILE A 26 5.26 1.35 4.39
CA ILE A 26 3.87 1.82 4.34
C ILE A 26 2.98 0.62 4.03
N ARG A 27 1.90 0.47 4.77
CA ARG A 27 1.00 -0.66 4.58
C ARG A 27 -0.46 -0.25 4.68
N ILE A 28 -1.21 -0.55 3.62
CA ILE A 28 -2.68 -0.48 3.61
C ILE A 28 -3.17 -1.86 3.23
N LYS A 29 -3.93 -2.48 4.11
CA LYS A 29 -4.53 -3.78 3.83
C LYS A 29 -6.02 -3.75 4.11
N THR A 30 -6.79 -4.40 3.24
CA THR A 30 -8.21 -4.63 3.49
C THR A 30 -8.48 -6.13 3.56
N VAL A 31 -9.42 -6.51 4.39
CA VAL A 31 -9.75 -7.91 4.60
C VAL A 31 -10.57 -8.42 3.42
N TYR A 32 -10.23 -9.61 2.93
CA TYR A 32 -10.97 -10.27 1.88
C TYR A 32 -12.45 -10.42 2.26
N GLY A 33 -13.33 -10.00 1.37
CA GLY A 33 -14.76 -10.06 1.60
C GLY A 33 -15.33 -9.01 2.54
N ALA A 34 -14.50 -8.14 3.13
CA ALA A 34 -14.99 -7.03 3.97
C ALA A 34 -15.65 -5.95 3.13
N THR A 35 -16.36 -5.05 3.80
CA THR A 35 -17.00 -3.88 3.19
C THR A 35 -16.53 -2.61 3.88
N GLY A 36 -16.68 -1.47 3.22
CA GLY A 36 -16.27 -0.17 3.73
C GLY A 36 -15.58 0.66 2.67
N SER A 37 -14.71 1.57 3.10
CA SER A 37 -13.92 2.39 2.20
C SER A 37 -12.64 2.90 2.84
N VAL A 38 -11.62 3.10 2.03
CA VAL A 38 -10.39 3.81 2.41
C VAL A 38 -10.22 4.95 1.41
N LYS A 39 -10.20 6.20 1.88
CA LYS A 39 -10.11 7.35 0.99
C LYS A 39 -9.37 8.53 1.60
N ASN A 40 -8.76 9.34 0.73
CA ASN A 40 -8.00 10.53 1.14
C ASN A 40 -6.90 10.21 2.14
N ILE A 41 -6.03 9.29 1.79
CA ILE A 41 -4.88 8.91 2.60
C ILE A 41 -3.63 9.50 1.97
N THR A 42 -2.89 10.26 2.75
CA THR A 42 -1.68 10.96 2.28
C THR A 42 -0.46 10.50 3.07
N TYR A 43 0.57 10.08 2.36
CA TYR A 43 1.91 9.85 2.90
C TYR A 43 2.86 10.86 2.27
N LYS A 44 3.46 11.72 3.09
CA LYS A 44 4.30 12.80 2.63
C LYS A 44 5.62 12.84 3.38
N ASP A 45 6.72 12.98 2.66
CA ASP A 45 8.06 13.09 3.24
C ASP A 45 8.38 11.94 4.22
N ILE A 46 8.25 10.73 3.75
CA ILE A 46 8.53 9.51 4.53
C ILE A 46 9.87 8.94 4.07
N THR A 47 10.74 8.64 5.02
CA THR A 47 12.04 8.03 4.74
C THR A 47 12.06 6.59 5.25
N LEU A 48 12.48 5.67 4.40
CA LEU A 48 12.53 4.24 4.69
C LEU A 48 13.97 3.74 4.73
N SER A 49 14.28 2.85 5.68
CA SER A 49 15.57 2.15 5.72
C SER A 49 15.43 0.79 6.41
N GLY A 50 16.20 -0.19 5.96
CA GLY A 50 16.17 -1.53 6.57
C GLY A 50 14.80 -2.21 6.52
N ILE A 51 14.05 -2.02 5.46
CA ILE A 51 12.72 -2.62 5.30
C ILE A 51 12.90 -4.04 4.72
N ARG A 52 12.30 -5.02 5.39
CA ARG A 52 12.56 -6.44 5.08
C ARG A 52 11.62 -7.05 4.04
N ASN A 53 10.37 -6.63 3.97
CA ASN A 53 9.38 -7.24 3.06
C ASN A 53 8.93 -6.32 1.95
N TYR A 54 8.33 -5.17 2.28
CA TYR A 54 7.79 -4.25 1.29
C TYR A 54 8.05 -2.81 1.69
N GLY A 55 8.53 -2.01 0.75
CA GLY A 55 8.62 -0.56 0.97
C GLY A 55 7.22 0.04 1.10
N ILE A 56 6.37 -0.18 0.11
CA ILE A 56 4.94 0.14 0.16
C ILE A 56 4.18 -1.11 -0.21
N VAL A 57 3.16 -1.46 0.59
CA VAL A 57 2.26 -2.56 0.28
C VAL A 57 0.82 -2.11 0.45
N ILE A 58 0.04 -2.26 -0.62
CA ILE A 58 -1.39 -1.97 -0.62
C ILE A 58 -2.08 -3.20 -1.21
N GLU A 59 -2.88 -3.88 -0.40
CA GLU A 59 -3.49 -5.15 -0.82
C GLU A 59 -4.90 -5.32 -0.27
N GLN A 60 -5.76 -5.92 -1.06
CA GLN A 60 -7.17 -6.17 -0.74
C GLN A 60 -7.48 -7.65 -0.57
N ASP A 61 -6.51 -8.45 -0.21
CA ASP A 61 -6.63 -9.91 -0.14
C ASP A 61 -6.31 -10.52 1.22
N TYR A 62 -6.27 -9.70 2.27
CA TYR A 62 -5.85 -10.18 3.59
C TYR A 62 -6.94 -11.00 4.26
N GLU A 63 -6.59 -12.16 4.78
CA GLU A 63 -7.49 -13.03 5.52
C GLU A 63 -6.74 -13.83 6.58
N ASN A 64 -7.22 -13.83 7.81
CA ASN A 64 -6.73 -14.66 8.92
C ASN A 64 -5.21 -14.69 9.08
N GLY A 65 -4.58 -13.50 9.03
CA GLY A 65 -3.17 -13.37 9.28
C GLY A 65 -2.28 -13.47 8.04
N GLY A 66 -2.85 -13.63 6.85
CA GLY A 66 -2.07 -13.69 5.62
C GLY A 66 -2.87 -13.34 4.37
N PRO A 67 -2.18 -13.06 3.24
CA PRO A 67 -2.85 -12.77 1.99
C PRO A 67 -3.45 -14.03 1.36
N THR A 68 -4.60 -13.87 0.69
CA THR A 68 -5.22 -14.96 -0.07
C THR A 68 -4.66 -15.09 -1.49
N GLY A 69 -4.02 -14.04 -1.99
CA GLY A 69 -3.59 -13.95 -3.38
C GLY A 69 -4.69 -13.51 -4.34
N THR A 70 -5.93 -13.39 -3.88
CA THR A 70 -7.07 -12.96 -4.68
C THR A 70 -7.71 -11.74 -4.02
N PRO A 71 -7.61 -10.55 -4.62
CA PRO A 71 -8.17 -9.34 -4.03
C PRO A 71 -9.68 -9.31 -4.12
N SER A 72 -10.32 -8.65 -3.14
CA SER A 72 -11.75 -8.37 -3.18
C SER A 72 -11.99 -6.87 -3.33
N THR A 73 -13.19 -6.50 -3.75
CA THR A 73 -13.52 -5.12 -4.11
C THR A 73 -14.46 -4.43 -3.11
N GLY A 74 -14.79 -5.09 -2.01
CA GLY A 74 -15.75 -4.57 -1.04
C GLY A 74 -15.28 -3.35 -0.26
N VAL A 75 -13.97 -3.08 -0.23
CA VAL A 75 -13.38 -1.91 0.43
C VAL A 75 -12.56 -1.13 -0.60
N PRO A 76 -13.17 -0.25 -1.40
CA PRO A 76 -12.43 0.56 -2.36
C PRO A 76 -11.37 1.43 -1.68
N ILE A 77 -10.24 1.60 -2.34
CA ILE A 77 -9.13 2.45 -1.87
C ILE A 77 -8.96 3.58 -2.88
N THR A 78 -9.40 4.78 -2.53
CA THR A 78 -9.41 5.93 -3.42
C THR A 78 -8.70 7.13 -2.82
N GLY A 79 -8.13 7.97 -3.68
CA GLY A 79 -7.52 9.22 -3.22
C GLY A 79 -6.25 9.01 -2.40
N VAL A 80 -5.46 8.01 -2.69
CA VAL A 80 -4.17 7.81 -2.04
C VAL A 80 -3.14 8.74 -2.68
N THR A 81 -2.46 9.52 -1.85
CA THR A 81 -1.37 10.38 -2.28
C THR A 81 -0.07 9.91 -1.62
N VAL A 82 0.89 9.56 -2.44
CA VAL A 82 2.26 9.25 -2.00
C VAL A 82 3.16 10.33 -2.59
N ASN A 83 3.74 11.15 -1.74
CA ASN A 83 4.55 12.28 -2.16
C ASN A 83 5.82 12.36 -1.34
N GLY A 84 6.96 12.13 -2.00
CA GLY A 84 8.26 12.21 -1.33
C GLY A 84 8.56 11.04 -0.41
N VAL A 85 8.02 9.86 -0.68
CA VAL A 85 8.41 8.64 0.01
C VAL A 85 9.68 8.12 -0.64
N LYS A 86 10.75 7.97 0.15
CA LYS A 86 12.08 7.64 -0.35
C LYS A 86 12.83 6.73 0.61
N GLY A 87 13.85 6.08 0.09
CA GLY A 87 14.74 5.28 0.90
C GLY A 87 15.07 3.94 0.27
N THR A 88 15.47 3.00 1.11
CA THR A 88 15.94 1.69 0.64
C THR A 88 15.24 0.57 1.40
N VAL A 89 15.10 -0.54 0.70
CA VAL A 89 14.62 -1.79 1.27
C VAL A 89 15.69 -2.86 1.06
N ASP A 90 15.55 -3.98 1.76
CA ASP A 90 16.48 -5.09 1.62
C ASP A 90 16.42 -5.69 0.20
N SER A 91 17.50 -6.34 -0.22
CA SER A 91 17.59 -6.90 -1.57
C SER A 91 16.52 -7.99 -1.85
N ASP A 92 16.05 -8.66 -0.82
CA ASP A 92 14.98 -9.65 -0.94
C ASP A 92 13.58 -9.05 -0.83
N ALA A 93 13.47 -7.80 -0.47
CA ALA A 93 12.21 -7.10 -0.36
C ALA A 93 11.69 -6.64 -1.73
N THR A 94 10.42 -6.29 -1.78
CA THR A 94 9.81 -5.65 -2.95
C THR A 94 9.66 -4.16 -2.68
N ASN A 95 10.06 -3.33 -3.62
CA ASN A 95 10.00 -1.88 -3.45
C ASN A 95 8.56 -1.41 -3.23
N VAL A 96 7.67 -1.79 -4.13
CA VAL A 96 6.24 -1.44 -4.07
C VAL A 96 5.43 -2.64 -4.51
N TYR A 97 4.45 -3.02 -3.70
CA TYR A 97 3.54 -4.12 -4.00
C TYR A 97 2.10 -3.63 -3.93
N ILE A 98 1.35 -3.76 -5.01
CA ILE A 98 -0.04 -3.34 -5.10
C ILE A 98 -0.88 -4.49 -5.64
N LEU A 99 -1.85 -4.93 -4.87
CA LEU A 99 -2.80 -5.96 -5.27
C LEU A 99 -4.22 -5.48 -4.97
N CYS A 100 -4.87 -4.98 -6.00
CA CYS A 100 -6.23 -4.44 -5.92
C CYS A 100 -7.18 -5.25 -6.79
N GLY A 101 -8.42 -5.37 -6.35
CA GLY A 101 -9.50 -5.87 -7.19
C GLY A 101 -9.78 -4.89 -8.33
N LYS A 102 -10.26 -5.40 -9.45
CA LYS A 102 -10.48 -4.61 -10.65
C LYS A 102 -11.37 -3.39 -10.36
N GLY A 103 -10.85 -2.20 -10.63
CA GLY A 103 -11.58 -0.95 -10.49
C GLY A 103 -11.78 -0.45 -9.06
N SER A 104 -11.26 -1.13 -8.05
CA SER A 104 -11.46 -0.72 -6.66
C SER A 104 -10.40 0.24 -6.12
N CYS A 105 -9.28 0.38 -6.79
CA CYS A 105 -8.23 1.35 -6.46
C CYS A 105 -8.19 2.42 -7.54
N SER A 106 -8.37 3.69 -7.17
CA SER A 106 -8.46 4.78 -8.14
C SER A 106 -8.06 6.13 -7.53
N ASP A 107 -7.81 7.11 -8.38
CA ASP A 107 -7.47 8.48 -7.98
C ASP A 107 -6.23 8.55 -7.09
N TRP A 108 -5.19 7.81 -7.43
CA TRP A 108 -3.93 7.83 -6.70
C TRP A 108 -2.96 8.80 -7.34
N LYS A 109 -2.25 9.56 -6.50
CA LYS A 109 -1.13 10.41 -6.90
C LYS A 109 0.14 9.81 -6.33
N TRP A 110 1.16 9.64 -7.17
CA TRP A 110 2.27 8.77 -6.82
C TRP A 110 3.61 9.38 -7.18
N GLN A 111 4.42 9.64 -6.17
CA GLN A 111 5.81 10.05 -6.31
C GLN A 111 6.63 9.41 -5.23
N GLU A 112 7.45 8.43 -5.57
CA GLU A 112 8.31 7.74 -4.65
C GLU A 112 9.66 7.46 -5.28
N SER A 113 10.68 7.24 -4.42
CA SER A 113 12.03 6.86 -4.82
C SER A 113 12.51 5.76 -3.89
N ILE A 114 11.94 4.58 -4.01
CA ILE A 114 12.29 3.41 -3.20
C ILE A 114 13.17 2.49 -4.04
N THR A 115 14.35 2.16 -3.51
CA THR A 115 15.35 1.36 -4.21
C THR A 115 15.89 0.24 -3.33
N GLY A 116 16.69 -0.61 -3.92
CA GLY A 116 17.40 -1.70 -3.22
C GLY A 116 16.73 -3.06 -3.33
N GLY A 117 15.42 -3.11 -3.51
CA GLY A 117 14.68 -4.34 -3.58
C GLY A 117 14.30 -4.74 -5.00
N LYS A 118 13.32 -5.63 -5.09
CA LYS A 118 12.81 -6.17 -6.36
C LYS A 118 11.63 -5.34 -6.85
N LYS A 119 11.41 -5.37 -8.17
CA LYS A 119 10.19 -4.85 -8.76
C LYS A 119 9.04 -5.84 -8.51
N CYS A 120 7.82 -5.32 -8.48
CA CYS A 120 6.65 -6.13 -8.29
C CYS A 120 6.40 -7.06 -9.47
N SER A 121 6.30 -8.34 -9.21
CA SER A 121 5.99 -9.35 -10.23
C SER A 121 4.54 -9.81 -10.20
N LYS A 122 3.82 -9.55 -9.11
CA LYS A 122 2.45 -10.02 -8.90
C LYS A 122 1.47 -8.88 -8.63
N CYS A 123 1.81 -7.67 -8.98
CA CYS A 123 0.91 -6.53 -8.86
C CYS A 123 -0.24 -6.65 -9.85
N SER A 124 -1.42 -6.25 -9.42
CA SER A 124 -2.63 -6.32 -10.22
C SER A 124 -3.60 -5.22 -9.76
N GLY A 125 -4.43 -4.75 -10.67
CA GLY A 125 -5.39 -3.69 -10.38
C GLY A 125 -4.75 -2.35 -10.05
N VAL A 126 -3.52 -2.13 -10.51
CA VAL A 126 -2.77 -0.90 -10.23
C VAL A 126 -3.45 0.27 -10.94
N PRO A 127 -3.83 1.34 -10.22
CA PRO A 127 -4.50 2.47 -10.85
C PRO A 127 -3.57 3.27 -11.76
N SER A 128 -4.16 3.99 -12.70
CA SER A 128 -3.40 4.92 -13.54
C SER A 128 -2.74 5.99 -12.66
N GLY A 129 -1.58 6.46 -13.06
CA GLY A 129 -0.80 7.42 -12.28
C GLY A 129 0.25 6.78 -11.38
N VAL A 130 0.19 5.47 -11.17
CA VAL A 130 1.21 4.72 -10.42
C VAL A 130 2.19 4.09 -11.40
N THR A 131 3.46 4.36 -11.20
CA THR A 131 4.56 3.76 -11.97
C THR A 131 5.36 2.86 -11.03
N LEU A 132 5.51 1.63 -11.41
CA LEU A 132 6.22 0.63 -10.61
C LEU A 132 7.62 0.37 -11.18
#